data_0d08715b74d169c109c3bc2d79039caf
#
_entry.id   0d08715b74d169c109c3bc2d79039caf
#
_cell.length_a   1.000
_cell.length_b   1.000
_cell.length_c   1.000
_cell.angle_alpha   90.00
_cell.angle_beta   90.00
_cell.angle_gamma   90.00
#
_symmetry.space_group_name_H-M   'P 1'
#
loop_
_entity.id
_entity.type
_entity.pdbx_description
1 polymer ?
#
loop_
_entity_poly.entity_id
_entity_poly.type
_entity_poly.pdbx_seq_one_letter_code
_entity_poly.pdbx_strand_id
1 'polypeptide(L)'
;MVQLFKSFDTTEKTQLICFPFAGGYSASFRPLHTYLQGECEMLAAEPPGHGTNQMSAVEDFEQLVSLYKQELNLHPGRPFVLFGHSMGGMVAFRLAQKLEREGIYPQAVIISAIQPPHVERKKVSHLDDEKFLAHIIELGGMPQELVENKEVMSFFLPSFRSDYRALESFRPSDSHMIQSPV
;
A
#
# COMPACT_ATOMS: atom_id res chain seq x y z
N MET A 1 -2.66 17.02 -12.84
CA MET A 1 -1.74 15.90 -12.59
C MET A 1 -2.36 15.02 -11.52
N VAL A 2 -2.46 13.75 -11.77
CA VAL A 2 -2.94 12.80 -10.76
C VAL A 2 -1.79 12.55 -9.80
N GLN A 3 -2.02 12.76 -8.51
CA GLN A 3 -0.99 12.62 -7.50
C GLN A 3 -1.20 11.29 -6.76
N LEU A 4 -0.29 10.33 -6.96
CA LEU A 4 -0.32 9.02 -6.28
C LEU A 4 0.25 9.05 -4.86
N PHE A 5 0.84 10.17 -4.44
CA PHE A 5 1.35 10.36 -3.08
C PHE A 5 0.88 11.70 -2.51
N LYS A 6 0.50 11.70 -1.25
CA LYS A 6 0.24 12.92 -0.48
C LYS A 6 1.34 13.12 0.56
N SER A 7 1.92 14.31 0.57
CA SER A 7 2.83 14.72 1.64
C SER A 7 2.03 15.24 2.82
N PHE A 8 2.39 14.82 4.03
CA PHE A 8 1.84 15.33 5.28
C PHE A 8 2.71 16.44 5.86
N ASP A 9 4.02 16.34 5.68
CA ASP A 9 5.01 17.31 6.14
C ASP A 9 6.01 17.63 5.05
N THR A 10 6.62 18.79 5.14
CA THR A 10 7.76 19.17 4.31
C THR A 10 8.95 19.37 5.22
N THR A 11 9.85 18.40 5.27
CA THR A 11 11.10 18.48 6.03
C THR A 11 12.27 18.05 5.15
N GLU A 12 13.49 18.40 5.52
CA GLU A 12 14.69 17.91 4.83
C GLU A 12 15.25 16.62 5.46
N LYS A 13 14.52 16.03 6.41
CA LYS A 13 14.88 14.79 7.08
C LYS A 13 14.60 13.57 6.18
N THR A 14 14.63 12.37 6.74
CA THR A 14 14.30 11.12 6.06
C THR A 14 12.90 11.16 5.45
N GLN A 15 12.74 10.62 4.23
CA GLN A 15 11.43 10.39 3.64
C GLN A 15 10.86 9.04 4.12
N LEU A 16 9.68 9.04 4.70
CA LEU A 16 8.92 7.84 5.04
C LEU A 16 7.79 7.64 4.02
N ILE A 17 7.95 6.65 3.16
CA ILE A 17 7.01 6.36 2.07
C ILE A 17 6.10 5.25 2.51
N CYS A 18 4.80 5.55 2.64
CA CYS A 18 3.81 4.69 3.25
C CYS A 18 2.82 4.11 2.23
N PHE A 19 2.65 2.79 2.22
CA PHE A 19 1.70 2.06 1.38
C PHE A 19 0.59 1.43 2.24
N PRO A 20 -0.69 1.72 1.97
CA PRO A 20 -1.80 1.29 2.80
C PRO A 20 -2.18 -0.18 2.59
N PHE A 21 -3.00 -0.67 3.51
CA PHE A 21 -3.72 -1.94 3.35
C PHE A 21 -4.78 -1.85 2.24
N ALA A 22 -5.32 -2.99 1.80
CA ALA A 22 -6.40 -3.04 0.80
C ALA A 22 -7.62 -2.22 1.24
N GLY A 23 -8.12 -1.34 0.37
CA GLY A 23 -9.16 -0.36 0.67
C GLY A 23 -8.67 0.90 1.39
N GLY A 24 -7.42 0.92 1.86
CA GLY A 24 -6.81 2.07 2.51
C GLY A 24 -6.29 3.12 1.51
N TYR A 25 -6.01 4.31 2.02
CA TYR A 25 -5.46 5.43 1.26
C TYR A 25 -4.65 6.35 2.18
N SER A 26 -4.16 7.45 1.67
CA SER A 26 -3.27 8.35 2.41
C SER A 26 -3.77 8.71 3.81
N ALA A 27 -5.09 8.95 3.97
CA ALA A 27 -5.67 9.31 5.26
C ALA A 27 -5.53 8.21 6.33
N SER A 28 -5.31 6.95 5.94
CA SER A 28 -5.09 5.84 6.88
C SER A 28 -3.82 6.03 7.72
N PHE A 29 -2.90 6.88 7.27
CA PHE A 29 -1.64 7.15 7.96
C PHE A 29 -1.68 8.38 8.87
N ARG A 30 -2.81 9.09 8.95
CA ARG A 30 -2.93 10.26 9.85
C ARG A 30 -2.60 9.94 11.32
N PRO A 31 -3.06 8.82 11.90
CA PRO A 31 -2.68 8.47 13.27
C PRO A 31 -1.16 8.30 13.43
N LEU A 32 -0.51 7.60 12.49
CA LEU A 32 0.94 7.42 12.52
C LEU A 32 1.67 8.76 12.38
N HIS A 33 1.21 9.62 11.47
CA HIS A 33 1.76 10.96 11.27
C HIS A 33 1.76 11.80 12.56
N THR A 34 0.72 11.71 13.37
CA THR A 34 0.63 12.45 14.65
C THR A 34 1.82 12.16 15.57
N TYR A 35 2.38 10.96 15.54
CA TYR A 35 3.54 10.57 16.35
C TYR A 35 4.88 10.92 15.70
N LEU A 36 4.91 11.11 14.38
CA LEU A 36 6.14 11.33 13.60
C LEU A 36 6.27 12.76 13.06
N GLN A 37 5.33 13.63 13.42
CA GLN A 37 5.29 15.02 12.95
C GLN A 37 6.61 15.74 13.21
N GLY A 38 7.21 16.30 12.16
CA GLY A 38 8.48 16.98 12.21
C GLY A 38 9.72 16.07 12.32
N GLU A 39 9.56 14.74 12.43
CA GLU A 39 10.66 13.78 12.48
C GLU A 39 11.06 13.23 11.12
N CYS A 40 10.11 13.15 10.19
CA CYS A 40 10.33 12.72 8.82
C CYS A 40 9.36 13.42 7.86
N GLU A 41 9.67 13.42 6.57
CA GLU A 41 8.70 13.76 5.53
C GLU A 41 7.88 12.51 5.21
N MET A 42 6.61 12.49 5.59
CA MET A 42 5.74 11.36 5.29
C MET A 42 5.05 11.55 3.95
N LEU A 43 5.32 10.63 3.02
CA LEU A 43 4.65 10.49 1.73
C LEU A 43 3.72 9.28 1.78
N ALA A 44 2.42 9.49 1.83
CA ALA A 44 1.44 8.42 1.90
C ALA A 44 0.80 8.16 0.54
N ALA A 45 0.78 6.91 0.10
CA ALA A 45 0.18 6.53 -1.17
C ALA A 45 -1.34 6.75 -1.17
N GLU A 46 -1.83 7.27 -2.29
CA GLU A 46 -3.24 7.43 -2.65
C GLU A 46 -3.51 6.53 -3.85
N PRO A 47 -3.92 5.26 -3.63
CA PRO A 47 -4.05 4.29 -4.70
C PRO A 47 -5.05 4.73 -5.77
N PRO A 48 -4.92 4.29 -7.04
CA PRO A 48 -5.93 4.51 -8.07
C PRO A 48 -7.31 4.03 -7.61
N GLY A 49 -8.34 4.87 -7.77
CA GLY A 49 -9.71 4.57 -7.34
C GLY A 49 -9.97 4.73 -5.84
N HIS A 50 -9.04 5.29 -5.07
CA HIS A 50 -9.18 5.48 -3.62
C HIS A 50 -9.10 6.95 -3.21
N GLY A 51 -9.73 7.29 -2.09
CA GLY A 51 -9.68 8.64 -1.53
C GLY A 51 -10.12 9.69 -2.53
N THR A 52 -9.20 10.59 -2.90
CA THR A 52 -9.45 11.64 -3.90
C THR A 52 -8.89 11.31 -5.28
N ASN A 53 -8.25 10.14 -5.44
CA ASN A 53 -7.68 9.70 -6.71
C ASN A 53 -8.76 9.11 -7.62
N GLN A 54 -9.10 9.84 -8.70
CA GLN A 54 -10.14 9.48 -9.66
C GLN A 54 -9.64 8.56 -10.81
N MET A 55 -8.39 8.10 -10.76
CA MET A 55 -7.93 7.07 -11.71
C MET A 55 -8.75 5.81 -11.55
N SER A 56 -8.92 5.07 -12.65
CA SER A 56 -9.47 3.71 -12.56
C SER A 56 -8.61 2.85 -11.66
N ALA A 57 -9.27 2.03 -10.84
CA ALA A 57 -8.58 1.07 -9.98
C ALA A 57 -7.71 0.11 -10.81
N VAL A 58 -6.58 -0.31 -10.23
CA VAL A 58 -5.61 -1.19 -10.88
C VAL A 58 -5.69 -2.58 -10.23
N GLU A 59 -6.01 -3.58 -11.04
CA GLU A 59 -6.22 -4.98 -10.58
C GLU A 59 -5.00 -5.89 -10.84
N ASP A 60 -3.90 -5.32 -11.37
CA ASP A 60 -2.63 -6.01 -11.57
C ASP A 60 -1.56 -5.45 -10.61
N PHE A 61 -0.95 -6.34 -9.82
CA PHE A 61 -0.01 -5.95 -8.78
C PHE A 61 1.27 -5.32 -9.34
N GLU A 62 1.82 -5.90 -10.40
CA GLU A 62 3.06 -5.39 -11.00
C GLU A 62 2.83 -4.04 -11.69
N GLN A 63 1.65 -3.83 -12.27
CA GLN A 63 1.25 -2.55 -12.82
C GLN A 63 1.12 -1.50 -11.71
N LEU A 64 0.48 -1.84 -10.59
CA LEU A 64 0.32 -0.95 -9.44
C LEU A 64 1.68 -0.51 -8.88
N VAL A 65 2.59 -1.47 -8.64
CA VAL A 65 3.95 -1.17 -8.13
C VAL A 65 4.74 -0.33 -9.13
N SER A 66 4.56 -0.57 -10.44
CA SER A 66 5.24 0.21 -11.48
C SER A 66 4.74 1.64 -11.54
N LEU A 67 3.43 1.87 -11.34
CA LEU A 67 2.86 3.21 -11.22
C LEU A 67 3.44 3.95 -10.02
N TYR A 68 3.48 3.31 -8.84
CA TYR A 68 4.11 3.93 -7.66
C TYR A 68 5.57 4.28 -7.90
N LYS A 69 6.32 3.38 -8.53
CA LYS A 69 7.73 3.63 -8.86
C LYS A 69 7.92 4.84 -9.78
N GLN A 70 7.07 4.99 -10.80
CA GLN A 70 7.12 6.10 -11.76
C GLN A 70 6.81 7.45 -11.11
N GLU A 71 5.86 7.48 -10.19
CA GLU A 71 5.39 8.70 -9.52
C GLU A 71 6.17 9.02 -8.25
N LEU A 72 7.01 8.09 -7.78
CA LEU A 72 7.80 8.27 -6.58
C LEU A 72 8.94 9.26 -6.81
N ASN A 73 8.82 10.42 -6.16
CA ASN A 73 9.84 11.46 -6.22
C ASN A 73 10.80 11.34 -5.02
N LEU A 74 11.88 10.60 -5.22
CA LEU A 74 12.95 10.49 -4.25
C LEU A 74 13.89 11.70 -4.38
N HIS A 75 14.15 12.36 -3.26
CA HIS A 75 15.12 13.45 -3.24
C HIS A 75 16.55 12.89 -3.28
N PRO A 76 17.39 13.30 -4.25
CA PRO A 76 18.76 12.82 -4.34
C PRO A 76 19.55 13.09 -3.04
N GLY A 77 20.22 12.06 -2.55
CA GLY A 77 21.05 12.16 -1.33
C GLY A 77 20.30 12.17 0.00
N ARG A 78 18.96 12.15 -0.02
CA ARG A 78 18.17 12.00 1.21
C ARG A 78 17.89 10.53 1.51
N PRO A 79 18.04 10.09 2.77
CA PRO A 79 17.64 8.75 3.15
C PRO A 79 16.11 8.60 3.05
N PHE A 80 15.66 7.41 2.68
CA PHE A 80 14.24 7.08 2.65
C PHE A 80 13.98 5.69 3.21
N VAL A 81 12.79 5.52 3.77
CA VAL A 81 12.29 4.27 4.33
C VAL A 81 10.98 3.92 3.61
N LEU A 82 10.81 2.68 3.24
CA LEU A 82 9.55 2.15 2.73
C LEU A 82 8.79 1.50 3.89
N PHE A 83 7.56 1.89 4.10
CA PHE A 83 6.64 1.29 5.07
C PHE A 83 5.39 0.79 4.38
N GLY A 84 5.00 -0.45 4.65
CA GLY A 84 3.76 -0.99 4.13
C GLY A 84 3.02 -1.87 5.13
N HIS A 85 1.70 -1.68 5.21
CA HIS A 85 0.81 -2.49 6.04
C HIS A 85 -0.05 -3.40 5.18
N SER A 86 -0.12 -4.69 5.51
CA SER A 86 -0.88 -5.70 4.77
C SER A 86 -0.50 -5.69 3.26
N MET A 87 -1.44 -5.49 2.33
CA MET A 87 -1.13 -5.36 0.90
C MET A 87 0.00 -4.36 0.63
N GLY A 88 0.02 -3.23 1.35
CA GLY A 88 1.09 -2.23 1.26
C GLY A 88 2.46 -2.78 1.61
N GLY A 89 2.54 -3.79 2.50
CA GLY A 89 3.79 -4.48 2.82
C GLY A 89 4.35 -5.24 1.61
N MET A 90 3.49 -5.88 0.82
CA MET A 90 3.89 -6.50 -0.45
C MET A 90 4.33 -5.46 -1.49
N VAL A 91 3.63 -4.30 -1.54
CA VAL A 91 4.02 -3.19 -2.42
C VAL A 91 5.40 -2.67 -2.04
N ALA A 92 5.65 -2.40 -0.74
CA ALA A 92 6.94 -1.93 -0.25
C ALA A 92 8.06 -2.93 -0.57
N PHE A 93 7.83 -4.22 -0.32
CA PHE A 93 8.76 -5.30 -0.67
C PHE A 93 9.10 -5.31 -2.16
N ARG A 94 8.09 -5.33 -3.02
CA ARG A 94 8.28 -5.42 -4.46
C ARG A 94 8.91 -4.15 -5.03
N LEU A 95 8.55 -2.99 -4.50
CA LEU A 95 9.16 -1.73 -4.88
C LEU A 95 10.63 -1.69 -4.51
N ALA A 96 11.01 -2.14 -3.31
CA ALA A 96 12.40 -2.25 -2.89
C ALA A 96 13.21 -3.11 -3.87
N GLN A 97 12.71 -4.30 -4.26
CA GLN A 97 13.36 -5.14 -5.27
C GLN A 97 13.60 -4.41 -6.59
N LYS A 98 12.60 -3.61 -7.05
CA LYS A 98 12.73 -2.84 -8.30
C LYS A 98 13.74 -1.69 -8.18
N LEU A 99 13.76 -0.99 -7.05
CA LEU A 99 14.68 0.12 -6.79
C LEU A 99 16.13 -0.37 -6.63
N GLU A 100 16.35 -1.43 -5.86
CA GLU A 100 17.69 -2.00 -5.65
C GLU A 100 18.34 -2.49 -6.95
N ARG A 101 17.57 -3.00 -7.88
CA ARG A 101 18.08 -3.34 -9.23
C ARG A 101 18.59 -2.15 -10.02
N GLU A 102 18.16 -0.95 -9.67
CA GLU A 102 18.61 0.31 -10.27
C GLU A 102 19.69 0.99 -9.41
N GLY A 103 20.18 0.30 -8.36
CA GLY A 103 21.19 0.84 -7.46
C GLY A 103 20.64 1.85 -6.44
N ILE A 104 19.32 1.88 -6.24
CA ILE A 104 18.63 2.77 -5.30
C ILE A 104 18.21 1.94 -4.08
N TYR A 105 18.81 2.22 -2.93
CA TYR A 105 18.63 1.41 -1.73
C TYR A 105 17.86 2.19 -0.67
N PRO A 106 16.68 1.72 -0.22
CA PRO A 106 16.04 2.25 0.97
C PRO A 106 16.91 2.00 2.22
N GLN A 107 16.88 2.93 3.16
CA GLN A 107 17.55 2.78 4.45
C GLN A 107 16.96 1.61 5.25
N ALA A 108 15.67 1.38 5.11
CA ALA A 108 14.97 0.22 5.65
C ALA A 108 13.66 -0.03 4.87
N VAL A 109 13.17 -1.27 4.96
CA VAL A 109 11.85 -1.69 4.45
C VAL A 109 11.07 -2.25 5.64
N ILE A 110 10.03 -1.55 6.07
CA ILE A 110 9.19 -1.97 7.19
C ILE A 110 7.93 -2.63 6.65
N ILE A 111 7.77 -3.91 6.93
CA ILE A 111 6.65 -4.73 6.48
C ILE A 111 5.81 -5.14 7.68
N SER A 112 4.53 -4.81 7.65
CA SER A 112 3.59 -5.08 8.74
C SER A 112 2.40 -5.92 8.26
N ALA A 113 2.03 -6.93 9.06
CA ALA A 113 0.77 -7.68 8.94
C ALA A 113 0.53 -8.35 7.57
N ILE A 114 1.57 -8.90 6.95
CA ILE A 114 1.44 -9.69 5.71
C ILE A 114 2.35 -10.92 5.76
N GLN A 115 1.88 -12.01 5.19
CA GLN A 115 2.69 -13.22 5.04
C GLN A 115 3.81 -13.01 4.00
N PRO A 116 4.95 -13.71 4.16
CA PRO A 116 6.04 -13.66 3.18
C PRO A 116 5.57 -13.95 1.75
N PRO A 117 6.25 -13.41 0.73
CA PRO A 117 5.81 -13.48 -0.66
C PRO A 117 5.70 -14.91 -1.22
N HIS A 118 6.46 -15.87 -0.66
CA HIS A 118 6.44 -17.27 -1.08
C HIS A 118 5.29 -18.10 -0.47
N VAL A 119 4.57 -17.54 0.51
CA VAL A 119 3.43 -18.21 1.13
C VAL A 119 2.19 -17.99 0.28
N GLU A 120 1.54 -19.08 -0.12
CA GLU A 120 0.31 -19.03 -0.91
C GLU A 120 -0.83 -18.41 -0.08
N ARG A 121 -1.54 -17.46 -0.71
CA ARG A 121 -2.67 -16.77 -0.11
C ARG A 121 -3.98 -17.31 -0.66
N LYS A 122 -4.98 -17.44 0.22
CA LYS A 122 -6.33 -17.76 -0.20
C LYS A 122 -6.86 -16.64 -1.10
N LYS A 123 -7.39 -17.01 -2.26
CA LYS A 123 -8.08 -16.07 -3.16
C LYS A 123 -9.51 -15.89 -2.71
N VAL A 124 -9.94 -14.67 -2.56
CA VAL A 124 -11.28 -14.31 -2.06
C VAL A 124 -11.99 -13.26 -2.92
N SER A 125 -11.27 -12.58 -3.83
CA SER A 125 -11.84 -11.52 -4.67
C SER A 125 -12.98 -11.99 -5.59
N HIS A 126 -13.05 -13.29 -5.87
CA HIS A 126 -14.10 -13.92 -6.70
C HIS A 126 -15.37 -14.27 -5.93
N LEU A 127 -15.34 -14.19 -4.59
CA LEU A 127 -16.52 -14.48 -3.76
C LEU A 127 -17.64 -13.46 -4.00
N ASP A 128 -18.88 -13.85 -3.74
CA ASP A 128 -19.99 -12.91 -3.68
C ASP A 128 -19.74 -11.82 -2.61
N ASP A 129 -20.49 -10.73 -2.69
CA ASP A 129 -20.25 -9.55 -1.84
C ASP A 129 -20.41 -9.87 -0.35
N GLU A 130 -21.35 -10.74 0.02
CA GLU A 130 -21.61 -11.11 1.39
C GLU A 130 -20.41 -11.88 1.99
N LYS A 131 -19.93 -12.91 1.30
CA LYS A 131 -18.78 -13.71 1.73
C LYS A 131 -17.47 -12.93 1.68
N PHE A 132 -17.30 -12.09 0.66
CA PHE A 132 -16.13 -11.23 0.57
C PHE A 132 -16.08 -10.23 1.73
N LEU A 133 -17.22 -9.59 2.02
CA LEU A 133 -17.34 -8.68 3.16
C LEU A 133 -17.08 -9.39 4.50
N ALA A 134 -17.67 -10.56 4.71
CA ALA A 134 -17.44 -11.37 5.91
C ALA A 134 -15.94 -11.65 6.10
N HIS A 135 -15.21 -11.96 5.04
CA HIS A 135 -13.76 -12.16 5.09
C HIS A 135 -13.00 -10.89 5.51
N ILE A 136 -13.37 -9.71 4.96
CA ILE A 136 -12.72 -8.44 5.34
C ILE A 136 -12.96 -8.12 6.81
N ILE A 137 -14.18 -8.37 7.31
CA ILE A 137 -14.55 -8.15 8.71
C ILE A 137 -13.74 -9.08 9.63
N GLU A 138 -13.61 -10.36 9.26
CA GLU A 138 -12.85 -11.36 10.03
C GLU A 138 -11.37 -10.95 10.21
N LEU A 139 -10.80 -10.27 9.22
CA LEU A 139 -9.44 -9.74 9.31
C LEU A 139 -9.30 -8.54 10.27
N GLY A 140 -10.41 -8.01 10.81
CA GLY A 140 -10.41 -6.90 11.77
C GLY A 140 -9.97 -5.55 11.18
N GLY A 141 -9.88 -5.44 9.86
CA GLY A 141 -9.42 -4.24 9.16
C GLY A 141 -10.46 -3.12 9.06
N MET A 142 -11.65 -3.30 9.65
CA MET A 142 -12.76 -2.37 9.48
C MET A 142 -13.47 -2.07 10.81
N PRO A 143 -13.70 -0.78 11.14
CA PRO A 143 -14.51 -0.40 12.28
C PRO A 143 -15.93 -0.94 12.16
N GLN A 144 -16.50 -1.40 13.27
CA GLN A 144 -17.83 -2.02 13.29
C GLN A 144 -18.94 -1.08 12.81
N GLU A 145 -18.79 0.21 13.10
CA GLU A 145 -19.74 1.25 12.69
C GLU A 145 -19.83 1.39 11.15
N LEU A 146 -18.72 1.13 10.44
CA LEU A 146 -18.71 1.14 8.98
C LEU A 146 -19.34 -0.13 8.40
N VAL A 147 -19.15 -1.27 9.06
CA VAL A 147 -19.72 -2.56 8.64
C VAL A 147 -21.25 -2.54 8.68
N GLU A 148 -21.82 -1.87 9.67
CA GLU A 148 -23.27 -1.78 9.86
C GLU A 148 -23.95 -0.84 8.85
N ASN A 149 -23.18 0.04 8.19
CA ASN A 149 -23.69 0.96 7.19
C ASN A 149 -23.57 0.38 5.77
N LYS A 150 -24.65 -0.24 5.30
CA LYS A 150 -24.69 -0.89 3.97
C LYS A 150 -24.40 0.05 2.79
N GLU A 151 -24.80 1.32 2.87
CA GLU A 151 -24.55 2.31 1.80
C GLU A 151 -23.05 2.65 1.73
N VAL A 152 -22.43 2.88 2.89
CA VAL A 152 -20.99 3.11 2.99
C VAL A 152 -20.22 1.89 2.47
N MET A 153 -20.65 0.69 2.87
CA MET A 153 -20.01 -0.54 2.42
C MET A 153 -20.12 -0.77 0.91
N SER A 154 -21.29 -0.52 0.33
CA SER A 154 -21.47 -0.65 -1.13
C SER A 154 -20.57 0.31 -1.93
N PHE A 155 -20.25 1.47 -1.35
CA PHE A 155 -19.33 2.44 -1.96
C PHE A 155 -17.86 1.98 -1.89
N PHE A 156 -17.42 1.39 -0.78
CA PHE A 156 -16.03 0.97 -0.61
C PHE A 156 -15.72 -0.42 -1.18
N LEU A 157 -16.72 -1.30 -1.29
CA LEU A 157 -16.54 -2.69 -1.71
C LEU A 157 -15.83 -2.86 -3.06
N PRO A 158 -16.12 -2.06 -4.11
CA PRO A 158 -15.40 -2.15 -5.38
C PRO A 158 -13.90 -1.89 -5.24
N SER A 159 -13.49 -0.88 -4.44
CA SER A 159 -12.08 -0.55 -4.19
C SER A 159 -11.38 -1.68 -3.44
N PHE A 160 -11.99 -2.22 -2.39
CA PHE A 160 -11.47 -3.40 -1.68
C PHE A 160 -11.28 -4.58 -2.64
N ARG A 161 -12.27 -4.86 -3.46
CA ARG A 161 -12.24 -6.01 -4.38
C ARG A 161 -11.14 -5.85 -5.43
N SER A 162 -10.94 -4.64 -5.94
CA SER A 162 -9.88 -4.36 -6.90
C SER A 162 -8.49 -4.54 -6.29
N ASP A 163 -8.29 -4.10 -5.04
CA ASP A 163 -7.03 -4.29 -4.33
C ASP A 163 -6.74 -5.78 -4.05
N TYR A 164 -7.76 -6.54 -3.66
CA TYR A 164 -7.62 -7.99 -3.49
C TYR A 164 -7.30 -8.68 -4.82
N ARG A 165 -7.89 -8.28 -5.94
CA ARG A 165 -7.53 -8.79 -7.27
C ARG A 165 -6.08 -8.47 -7.61
N ALA A 166 -5.64 -7.24 -7.36
CA ALA A 166 -4.25 -6.84 -7.53
C ALA A 166 -3.33 -7.73 -6.68
N LEU A 167 -3.57 -7.84 -5.37
CA LEU A 167 -2.76 -8.68 -4.48
C LEU A 167 -2.74 -10.16 -4.90
N GLU A 168 -3.87 -10.70 -5.33
CA GLU A 168 -4.04 -12.08 -5.80
C GLU A 168 -3.39 -12.33 -7.17
N SER A 169 -3.14 -11.27 -7.95
CA SER A 169 -2.40 -11.36 -9.21
C SER A 169 -0.89 -11.49 -9.01
N PHE A 170 -0.37 -11.11 -7.83
CA PHE A 170 1.04 -11.20 -7.52
C PHE A 170 1.57 -12.63 -7.70
N ARG A 171 2.72 -12.74 -8.35
CA ARG A 171 3.47 -13.99 -8.50
C ARG A 171 4.91 -13.76 -8.04
N PRO A 172 5.43 -14.58 -7.14
CA PRO A 172 6.83 -14.51 -6.73
C PRO A 172 7.74 -15.03 -7.83
N SER A 173 7.88 -14.28 -8.92
CA SER A 173 8.73 -14.63 -10.06
C SER A 173 10.17 -14.15 -9.91
N ASP A 174 10.43 -13.34 -8.89
CA ASP A 174 11.68 -12.66 -8.68
C ASP A 174 12.43 -13.25 -7.48
N SER A 175 13.60 -13.81 -7.75
CA SER A 175 14.49 -14.36 -6.71
C SER A 175 15.42 -13.33 -6.09
N HIS A 176 15.32 -12.03 -6.48
CA HIS A 176 16.15 -11.00 -5.90
C HIS A 176 15.84 -10.83 -4.40
N MET A 177 16.82 -11.12 -3.58
CA MET A 177 16.75 -10.85 -2.15
C MET A 177 17.04 -9.36 -1.92
N ILE A 178 16.18 -8.71 -1.14
CA ILE A 178 16.39 -7.32 -0.73
C ILE A 178 17.67 -7.27 0.11
N GLN A 179 18.55 -6.30 -0.18
CA GLN A 179 19.77 -6.05 0.57
C GLN A 179 19.56 -5.04 1.71
N SER A 180 18.59 -4.15 1.54
CA SER A 180 18.20 -3.20 2.58
C SER A 180 17.67 -3.94 3.81
N PRO A 181 17.88 -3.41 5.03
CA PRO A 181 17.30 -3.95 6.26
C PRO A 181 15.76 -4.06 6.16
N VAL A 182 15.23 -5.21 6.60
CA VAL A 182 13.77 -5.50 6.61
C VAL A 182 13.30 -5.71 8.04
#